data_73f5c5c8ca55ac035b2ab98ca8b63101
#
_entry.id   73f5c5c8ca55ac035b2ab98ca8b63101
#
_cell.length_a   1.000
_cell.length_b   1.000
_cell.length_c   1.000
_cell.angle_alpha   90.00
_cell.angle_beta   90.00
_cell.angle_gamma   90.00
#
_symmetry.space_group_name_H-M   'P 1'
#
loop_
_entity.id
_entity.type
_entity.pdbx_description
1 polymer ?
#
loop_
_entity_poly.entity_id
_entity_poly.type
_entity_poly.pdbx_seq_one_letter_code
_entity_poly.pdbx_strand_id
1 'polypeptide(L)'
;SEGNIVKVSPNDDFEYFFGYYDKSPWDANMRYMICMRADNTWSEPDPKGTADILLIDVSEDSKLSNGFTMVGGKKIKKIAITHTWNVQQGCMAQWLGPDFQSRIMYNDMRDGKYCSVILDWETGKELILPIPVYSVSSDGKTALSLDFSRLHSLRLGYGYSELPEITKDVILPDTTAVWKLDIETGEVTELLKYTDFANFQPR
;
A
#
# COMPACT_ATOMS: atom_id res chain seq x y z
N SER A 1 20.76 -21.50 17.83
CA SER A 1 21.45 -20.92 16.68
C SER A 1 21.12 -19.43 16.62
N GLU A 2 22.11 -18.59 16.83
CA GLU A 2 21.97 -17.16 16.59
C GLU A 2 21.71 -16.99 15.09
N GLY A 3 20.52 -16.51 14.73
CA GLY A 3 20.19 -16.21 13.36
C GLY A 3 20.98 -14.98 12.90
N ASN A 4 21.65 -15.06 11.77
CA ASN A 4 22.33 -13.91 11.18
C ASN A 4 21.29 -12.90 10.71
N ILE A 5 21.34 -11.69 11.23
CA ILE A 5 20.53 -10.57 10.74
C ILE A 5 21.21 -10.02 9.48
N VAL A 6 20.48 -10.01 8.37
CA VAL A 6 20.96 -9.48 7.10
C VAL A 6 20.15 -8.27 6.71
N LYS A 7 20.81 -7.13 6.43
CA LYS A 7 20.16 -5.94 5.89
C LYS A 7 19.75 -6.21 4.43
N VAL A 8 18.46 -6.09 4.12
CA VAL A 8 17.94 -6.33 2.76
C VAL A 8 17.83 -5.05 1.91
N SER A 9 17.77 -3.87 2.54
CA SER A 9 17.71 -2.61 1.80
C SER A 9 19.08 -2.19 1.26
N PRO A 10 19.13 -1.42 0.15
CA PRO A 10 20.37 -0.85 -0.38
C PRO A 10 21.12 0.03 0.60
N ASN A 11 22.43 0.19 0.39
CA ASN A 11 23.25 1.17 1.07
C ASN A 11 23.40 2.41 0.17
N ASP A 12 22.51 3.36 0.35
CA ASP A 12 22.48 4.65 -0.31
C ASP A 12 21.84 5.71 0.60
N ASP A 13 21.60 6.92 0.07
CA ASP A 13 21.08 8.05 0.84
C ASP A 13 19.53 8.08 0.89
N PHE A 14 18.85 7.11 0.29
CA PHE A 14 17.40 7.00 0.35
C PHE A 14 16.93 6.31 1.62
N GLU A 15 15.69 6.58 1.99
CA GLU A 15 15.00 5.92 3.07
C GLU A 15 14.11 4.80 2.52
N TYR A 16 14.25 3.62 3.14
CA TYR A 16 13.53 2.40 2.73
C TYR A 16 12.60 1.96 3.84
N PHE A 17 11.36 1.63 3.48
CA PHE A 17 10.36 1.15 4.42
C PHE A 17 9.36 0.23 3.71
N PHE A 18 8.63 -0.56 4.46
CA PHE A 18 7.59 -1.41 3.89
C PHE A 18 6.20 -0.82 4.14
N GLY A 19 5.90 -0.39 5.33
CA GLY A 19 4.61 0.15 5.73
C GLY A 19 3.93 -0.73 6.77
N TYR A 20 2.67 -1.10 6.55
CA TYR A 20 1.86 -1.73 7.59
C TYR A 20 2.28 -3.17 7.89
N TYR A 21 2.43 -3.47 9.17
CA TYR A 21 3.02 -4.72 9.68
C TYR A 21 2.17 -5.98 9.45
N ASP A 22 0.88 -5.85 9.17
CA ASP A 22 -0.02 -6.98 8.91
C ASP A 22 0.02 -7.50 7.45
N LYS A 23 0.79 -6.84 6.58
CA LYS A 23 0.98 -7.25 5.20
C LYS A 23 2.32 -7.95 5.05
N SER A 24 2.34 -9.11 4.38
CA SER A 24 3.62 -9.74 4.02
C SER A 24 4.27 -9.00 2.85
N PRO A 25 5.54 -8.56 2.96
CA PRO A 25 6.25 -7.99 1.84
C PRO A 25 6.72 -9.03 0.81
N TRP A 26 6.68 -10.31 1.15
CA TRP A 26 7.25 -11.39 0.38
C TRP A 26 6.28 -11.96 -0.65
N ASP A 27 6.79 -12.26 -1.85
CA ASP A 27 6.06 -13.09 -2.80
C ASP A 27 5.95 -14.55 -2.31
N ALA A 28 5.13 -15.33 -2.98
CA ALA A 28 4.88 -16.74 -2.60
C ALA A 28 6.16 -17.60 -2.54
N ASN A 29 7.18 -17.24 -3.31
CA ASN A 29 8.45 -17.99 -3.39
C ASN A 29 9.52 -17.44 -2.44
N MET A 30 9.24 -16.42 -1.63
CA MET A 30 10.21 -15.76 -0.74
C MET A 30 11.44 -15.22 -1.48
N ARG A 31 11.29 -14.87 -2.74
CA ARG A 31 12.35 -14.36 -3.60
C ARG A 31 12.33 -12.85 -3.76
N TYR A 32 11.13 -12.29 -3.97
CA TYR A 32 10.95 -10.87 -4.18
C TYR A 32 10.26 -10.24 -2.99
N MET A 33 10.81 -9.14 -2.53
CA MET A 33 10.25 -8.37 -1.43
C MET A 33 9.79 -7.01 -1.93
N ILE A 34 8.54 -6.64 -1.64
CA ILE A 34 8.06 -5.26 -1.85
C ILE A 34 8.75 -4.35 -0.85
N CYS A 35 9.23 -3.22 -1.33
CA CYS A 35 9.82 -2.18 -0.51
C CYS A 35 9.43 -0.81 -1.07
N MET A 36 9.27 0.17 -0.21
CA MET A 36 9.09 1.56 -0.61
C MET A 36 10.37 2.35 -0.40
N ARG A 37 10.58 3.35 -1.24
CA ARG A 37 11.72 4.25 -1.16
C ARG A 37 11.26 5.70 -1.28
N ALA A 38 11.75 6.56 -0.40
CA ALA A 38 11.50 7.99 -0.44
C ALA A 38 12.75 8.77 -0.07
N ASP A 39 12.82 10.05 -0.48
CA ASP A 39 13.92 10.93 -0.16
C ASP A 39 13.88 11.41 1.29
N ASN A 40 12.68 11.58 1.83
CA ASN A 40 12.47 12.14 3.16
C ASN A 40 11.19 11.60 3.80
N THR A 41 11.35 10.81 4.85
CA THR A 41 10.26 10.28 5.67
C THR A 41 10.06 11.08 6.96
N TRP A 42 10.90 12.07 7.23
CA TRP A 42 10.92 12.87 8.47
C TRP A 42 10.00 14.09 8.43
N SER A 43 9.36 14.38 7.30
CA SER A 43 8.38 15.46 7.18
C SER A 43 7.08 15.05 7.86
N GLU A 44 7.02 15.27 9.15
CA GLU A 44 5.82 15.03 9.93
C GLU A 44 4.88 16.26 9.92
N PRO A 45 3.55 16.00 9.94
CA PRO A 45 2.88 14.69 9.87
C PRO A 45 2.75 14.13 8.46
N ASP A 46 3.05 14.92 7.44
CA ASP A 46 2.79 14.63 6.05
C ASP A 46 4.07 14.63 5.24
N PRO A 47 4.68 13.48 4.98
CA PRO A 47 5.76 13.39 4.02
C PRO A 47 5.27 13.84 2.64
N LYS A 48 6.06 14.71 2.00
CA LYS A 48 5.70 15.33 0.72
C LYS A 48 6.32 14.58 -0.45
N GLY A 49 5.66 14.68 -1.61
CA GLY A 49 6.12 14.11 -2.86
C GLY A 49 5.66 12.69 -3.09
N THR A 50 6.38 12.00 -3.95
CA THR A 50 6.08 10.62 -4.32
C THR A 50 6.98 9.64 -3.58
N ALA A 51 6.53 8.40 -3.46
CA ALA A 51 7.37 7.29 -3.06
C ALA A 51 7.48 6.28 -4.20
N ASP A 52 8.65 5.69 -4.35
CA ASP A 52 8.86 4.59 -5.28
C ASP A 52 8.40 3.28 -4.65
N ILE A 53 7.79 2.44 -5.45
CA ILE A 53 7.52 1.05 -5.11
C ILE A 53 8.56 0.19 -5.82
N LEU A 54 9.29 -0.60 -5.05
CA LEU A 54 10.41 -1.41 -5.52
C LEU A 54 10.16 -2.89 -5.24
N LEU A 55 10.77 -3.74 -6.07
CA LEU A 55 11.05 -5.12 -5.72
C LEU A 55 12.54 -5.28 -5.45
N ILE A 56 12.86 -6.00 -4.39
CA ILE A 56 14.21 -6.46 -4.06
C ILE A 56 14.26 -7.95 -4.33
N ASP A 57 15.17 -8.38 -5.19
CA ASP A 57 15.46 -9.81 -5.40
C ASP A 57 16.51 -10.25 -4.38
N VAL A 58 16.10 -11.06 -3.41
CA VAL A 58 16.98 -11.55 -2.34
C VAL A 58 17.67 -12.87 -2.65
N SER A 59 17.46 -13.42 -3.86
CA SER A 59 18.13 -14.64 -4.27
C SER A 59 19.67 -14.46 -4.35
N GLU A 60 20.40 -15.53 -4.13
CA GLU A 60 21.86 -15.54 -4.27
C GLU A 60 22.33 -15.63 -5.73
N ASP A 61 21.40 -15.68 -6.68
CA ASP A 61 21.71 -15.73 -8.09
C ASP A 61 22.49 -14.47 -8.52
N SER A 62 23.66 -14.68 -9.10
CA SER A 62 24.50 -13.59 -9.62
C SER A 62 23.94 -12.96 -10.90
N LYS A 63 23.06 -13.66 -11.61
CA LYS A 63 22.40 -13.16 -12.80
C LYS A 63 21.22 -12.30 -12.43
N LEU A 64 21.20 -11.07 -12.94
CA LEU A 64 20.06 -10.16 -12.76
C LEU A 64 18.86 -10.65 -13.56
N SER A 65 17.70 -10.70 -12.91
CA SER A 65 16.42 -10.84 -13.59
C SER A 65 16.14 -9.61 -14.46
N ASN A 66 15.29 -9.78 -15.48
CA ASN A 66 14.95 -8.71 -16.40
C ASN A 66 14.39 -7.47 -15.67
N GLY A 67 14.96 -6.31 -15.96
CA GLY A 67 14.58 -5.04 -15.36
C GLY A 67 15.17 -4.76 -13.97
N PHE A 68 15.91 -5.71 -13.38
CA PHE A 68 16.65 -5.49 -12.13
C PHE A 68 18.01 -4.88 -12.39
N THR A 69 18.44 -3.99 -11.50
CA THR A 69 19.76 -3.37 -11.48
C THR A 69 20.38 -3.46 -10.10
N MET A 70 21.69 -3.32 -10.01
CA MET A 70 22.39 -3.25 -8.73
C MET A 70 22.33 -1.83 -8.18
N VAL A 71 21.81 -1.67 -6.97
CA VAL A 71 21.74 -0.40 -6.24
C VAL A 71 22.18 -0.66 -4.80
N GLY A 72 23.22 0.03 -4.34
CA GLY A 72 23.71 -0.10 -2.97
C GLY A 72 23.97 -1.55 -2.54
N GLY A 73 24.46 -2.38 -3.43
CA GLY A 73 24.75 -3.79 -3.20
C GLY A 73 23.54 -4.74 -3.26
N LYS A 74 22.38 -4.26 -3.68
CA LYS A 74 21.13 -5.04 -3.78
C LYS A 74 20.57 -5.02 -5.20
N LYS A 75 19.85 -6.09 -5.56
CA LYS A 75 19.16 -6.23 -6.86
C LYS A 75 17.78 -5.61 -6.75
N ILE A 76 17.55 -4.52 -7.45
CA ILE A 76 16.37 -3.66 -7.32
C ILE A 76 15.68 -3.51 -8.68
N LYS A 77 14.37 -3.56 -8.68
CA LYS A 77 13.52 -3.10 -9.78
C LYS A 77 12.50 -2.10 -9.26
N LYS A 78 12.51 -0.88 -9.80
CA LYS A 78 11.41 0.08 -9.59
C LYS A 78 10.23 -0.34 -10.45
N ILE A 79 9.10 -0.62 -9.83
CA ILE A 79 7.90 -1.13 -10.50
C ILE A 79 6.79 -0.09 -10.62
N ALA A 80 6.73 0.88 -9.71
CA ALA A 80 5.72 1.94 -9.72
C ALA A 80 6.15 3.14 -8.88
N ILE A 81 5.37 4.21 -9.01
CA ILE A 81 5.41 5.39 -8.15
C ILE A 81 4.02 5.58 -7.57
N THR A 82 3.93 5.92 -6.30
CA THR A 82 2.68 6.35 -5.68
C THR A 82 2.74 7.80 -5.24
N HIS A 83 1.63 8.52 -5.42
CA HIS A 83 1.40 9.89 -4.92
C HIS A 83 0.70 9.90 -3.56
N THR A 84 0.35 8.72 -3.05
CA THR A 84 -0.48 8.54 -1.86
C THR A 84 0.18 7.55 -0.92
N TRP A 85 0.80 8.06 0.14
CA TRP A 85 1.52 7.23 1.09
C TRP A 85 1.70 7.92 2.44
N ASN A 86 2.01 7.14 3.46
CA ASN A 86 2.50 7.61 4.75
C ASN A 86 3.55 6.63 5.30
N VAL A 87 4.28 7.05 6.32
CA VAL A 87 5.39 6.24 6.87
C VAL A 87 4.89 4.97 7.56
N GLN A 88 3.73 5.04 8.19
CA GLN A 88 3.19 3.94 9.02
C GLN A 88 2.55 2.83 8.19
N GLN A 89 1.82 3.19 7.15
CA GLN A 89 1.04 2.26 6.34
C GLN A 89 1.59 2.10 4.91
N GLY A 90 2.56 2.91 4.51
CA GLY A 90 2.99 2.99 3.11
C GLY A 90 1.83 3.42 2.22
N CYS A 91 1.65 2.76 1.10
CA CYS A 91 0.52 2.90 0.19
C CYS A 91 -0.36 1.64 0.14
N MET A 92 -0.35 0.83 1.19
CA MET A 92 -1.01 -0.46 1.28
C MET A 92 -0.56 -1.45 0.20
N ALA A 93 0.69 -1.32 -0.28
CA ALA A 93 1.25 -2.21 -1.28
C ALA A 93 1.29 -3.66 -0.77
N GLN A 94 0.75 -4.57 -1.56
CA GLN A 94 0.63 -5.96 -1.18
C GLN A 94 0.59 -6.87 -2.41
N TRP A 95 1.11 -8.09 -2.25
CA TRP A 95 0.94 -9.14 -3.24
C TRP A 95 -0.53 -9.54 -3.34
N LEU A 96 -1.02 -9.68 -4.56
CA LEU A 96 -2.41 -10.05 -4.82
C LEU A 96 -2.52 -11.55 -5.03
N GLY A 97 -3.45 -12.18 -4.31
CA GLY A 97 -3.80 -13.58 -4.53
C GLY A 97 -4.52 -13.82 -5.87
N PRO A 98 -4.70 -15.09 -6.24
CA PRO A 98 -4.40 -16.28 -5.45
C PRO A 98 -2.92 -16.72 -5.47
N ASP A 99 -2.12 -16.28 -6.45
CA ASP A 99 -0.74 -16.75 -6.62
C ASP A 99 0.30 -16.01 -5.76
N PHE A 100 0.02 -14.76 -5.34
CA PHE A 100 0.92 -13.89 -4.56
C PHE A 100 2.32 -13.73 -5.15
N GLN A 101 2.44 -13.71 -6.48
CA GLN A 101 3.73 -13.60 -7.17
C GLN A 101 3.69 -12.80 -8.47
N SER A 102 2.52 -12.60 -9.08
CA SER A 102 2.40 -11.95 -10.40
C SER A 102 1.93 -10.51 -10.29
N ARG A 103 1.04 -10.21 -9.35
CA ARG A 103 0.35 -8.94 -9.26
C ARG A 103 0.52 -8.32 -7.89
N ILE A 104 0.66 -7.00 -7.90
CA ILE A 104 0.76 -6.17 -6.70
C ILE A 104 -0.36 -5.15 -6.74
N MET A 105 -1.04 -4.95 -5.62
CA MET A 105 -2.06 -3.94 -5.45
C MET A 105 -1.55 -2.85 -4.52
N TYR A 106 -1.75 -1.59 -4.88
CA TYR A 106 -1.35 -0.45 -4.08
C TYR A 106 -2.31 0.72 -4.27
N ASN A 107 -2.31 1.65 -3.33
CA ASN A 107 -3.09 2.87 -3.42
C ASN A 107 -2.30 3.98 -4.09
N ASP A 108 -3.03 4.81 -4.84
CA ASP A 108 -2.50 5.98 -5.51
C ASP A 108 -3.56 7.09 -5.51
N MET A 109 -3.17 8.26 -5.98
CA MET A 109 -4.09 9.34 -6.31
C MET A 109 -3.92 9.69 -7.79
N ARG A 110 -5.00 9.61 -8.56
CA ARG A 110 -5.02 9.93 -9.97
C ARG A 110 -6.24 10.80 -10.28
N ASP A 111 -6.05 11.82 -11.10
CA ASP A 111 -7.12 12.77 -11.45
C ASP A 111 -7.81 13.39 -10.22
N GLY A 112 -7.04 13.68 -9.17
CA GLY A 112 -7.54 14.28 -7.93
C GLY A 112 -8.37 13.35 -7.05
N LYS A 113 -8.33 12.03 -7.27
CA LYS A 113 -9.07 11.03 -6.49
C LYS A 113 -8.16 9.92 -6.00
N TYR A 114 -8.40 9.45 -4.78
CA TYR A 114 -7.81 8.22 -4.30
C TYR A 114 -8.35 7.04 -5.10
N CYS A 115 -7.47 6.15 -5.45
CA CYS A 115 -7.77 4.94 -6.19
C CYS A 115 -6.85 3.81 -5.72
N SER A 116 -7.07 2.63 -6.25
CA SER A 116 -6.14 1.53 -6.16
C SER A 116 -5.73 1.06 -7.54
N VAL A 117 -4.55 0.48 -7.63
CA VAL A 117 -3.95 0.00 -8.86
C VAL A 117 -3.56 -1.45 -8.67
N ILE A 118 -3.92 -2.30 -9.62
CA ILE A 118 -3.37 -3.65 -9.74
C ILE A 118 -2.33 -3.62 -10.84
N LEU A 119 -1.10 -3.95 -10.49
CA LEU A 119 0.04 -3.96 -11.38
C LEU A 119 0.53 -5.39 -11.59
N ASP A 120 0.59 -5.83 -12.83
CA ASP A 120 1.42 -6.95 -13.23
C ASP A 120 2.87 -6.43 -13.32
N TRP A 121 3.70 -6.82 -12.37
CA TRP A 121 5.03 -6.23 -12.23
C TRP A 121 6.02 -6.65 -13.31
N GLU A 122 5.79 -7.76 -13.99
CA GLU A 122 6.65 -8.21 -15.09
C GLU A 122 6.32 -7.49 -16.40
N THR A 123 5.03 -7.32 -16.71
CA THR A 123 4.56 -6.73 -17.96
C THR A 123 4.36 -5.20 -17.87
N GLY A 124 4.18 -4.68 -16.67
CA GLY A 124 3.83 -3.27 -16.44
C GLY A 124 2.36 -2.93 -16.71
N LYS A 125 1.50 -3.92 -16.99
CA LYS A 125 0.08 -3.68 -17.18
C LYS A 125 -0.58 -3.27 -15.88
N GLU A 126 -1.41 -2.24 -15.95
CA GLU A 126 -2.16 -1.69 -14.82
C GLU A 126 -3.66 -1.83 -15.03
N LEU A 127 -4.38 -2.09 -13.93
CA LEU A 127 -5.82 -1.94 -13.81
C LEU A 127 -6.10 -0.97 -12.68
N ILE A 128 -6.81 0.13 -12.97
CA ILE A 128 -7.17 1.14 -11.98
C ILE A 128 -8.58 0.85 -11.46
N LEU A 129 -8.73 0.81 -10.15
CA LEU A 129 -9.98 0.59 -9.44
C LEU A 129 -10.42 1.87 -8.71
N PRO A 130 -11.74 2.09 -8.55
CA PRO A 130 -12.28 3.41 -8.22
C PRO A 130 -12.06 3.89 -6.79
N ILE A 131 -11.60 3.03 -5.87
CA ILE A 131 -11.35 3.37 -4.46
C ILE A 131 -10.03 2.81 -3.97
N PRO A 132 -9.40 3.45 -2.96
CA PRO A 132 -8.24 2.88 -2.29
C PRO A 132 -8.63 1.63 -1.49
N VAL A 133 -7.67 0.79 -1.17
CA VAL A 133 -7.90 -0.47 -0.44
C VAL A 133 -7.16 -0.49 0.88
N TYR A 134 -7.71 -1.21 1.86
CA TYR A 134 -7.08 -1.49 3.14
C TYR A 134 -6.66 -2.97 3.22
N SER A 135 -7.61 -3.87 3.05
CA SER A 135 -7.34 -5.30 3.05
C SER A 135 -7.93 -5.98 1.83
N VAL A 136 -7.30 -7.06 1.41
CA VAL A 136 -7.70 -7.83 0.22
C VAL A 136 -7.86 -9.30 0.62
N SER A 137 -8.91 -9.94 0.10
CA SER A 137 -9.12 -11.37 0.31
C SER A 137 -8.00 -12.20 -0.33
N SER A 138 -7.71 -13.36 0.25
CA SER A 138 -6.63 -14.23 -0.22
C SER A 138 -6.80 -14.76 -1.64
N ASP A 139 -8.05 -14.81 -2.13
CA ASP A 139 -8.35 -15.18 -3.52
C ASP A 139 -8.17 -14.03 -4.51
N GLY A 140 -7.90 -12.82 -4.03
CA GLY A 140 -7.73 -11.63 -4.86
C GLY A 140 -9.01 -11.09 -5.50
N LYS A 141 -10.19 -11.45 -4.99
CA LYS A 141 -11.48 -11.09 -5.60
C LYS A 141 -12.20 -9.94 -4.90
N THR A 142 -11.94 -9.74 -3.62
CA THR A 142 -12.65 -8.76 -2.79
C THR A 142 -11.67 -7.95 -1.97
N ALA A 143 -11.91 -6.65 -1.87
CA ALA A 143 -11.18 -5.76 -0.97
C ALA A 143 -12.12 -4.97 -0.07
N LEU A 144 -11.60 -4.54 1.07
CA LEU A 144 -12.22 -3.56 1.96
C LEU A 144 -11.48 -2.24 1.86
N SER A 145 -12.22 -1.15 1.87
CA SER A 145 -11.71 0.21 1.89
C SER A 145 -12.22 0.97 3.10
N LEU A 146 -11.42 1.94 3.53
CA LEU A 146 -11.71 2.84 4.65
C LEU A 146 -11.77 4.28 4.15
N ASP A 147 -12.31 5.17 4.97
CA ASP A 147 -12.14 6.61 4.78
C ASP A 147 -10.74 7.04 5.22
N PHE A 148 -9.80 7.01 4.30
CA PHE A 148 -8.38 7.31 4.57
C PHE A 148 -8.14 8.78 4.94
N SER A 149 -8.93 9.72 4.42
CA SER A 149 -8.82 11.13 4.79
C SER A 149 -9.21 11.34 6.25
N ARG A 150 -10.30 10.71 6.70
CA ARG A 150 -10.72 10.77 8.10
C ARG A 150 -9.74 10.05 9.02
N LEU A 151 -9.21 8.90 8.61
CA LEU A 151 -8.21 8.19 9.38
C LEU A 151 -6.99 9.08 9.65
N HIS A 152 -6.52 9.83 8.65
CA HIS A 152 -5.43 10.78 8.80
C HIS A 152 -5.76 11.89 9.82
N SER A 153 -6.95 12.48 9.75
CA SER A 153 -7.38 13.56 10.65
C SER A 153 -7.51 13.11 12.11
N LEU A 154 -7.92 11.85 12.34
CA LEU A 154 -8.08 11.29 13.68
C LEU A 154 -6.77 10.76 14.28
N ARG A 155 -5.87 10.31 13.43
CA ARG A 155 -4.60 9.70 13.85
C ARG A 155 -3.50 10.10 12.88
N LEU A 156 -2.73 11.13 13.26
CA LEU A 156 -1.61 11.60 12.45
C LEU A 156 -0.61 10.49 12.14
N GLY A 157 -0.11 10.48 10.91
CA GLY A 157 0.79 9.43 10.39
C GLY A 157 0.08 8.20 9.83
N TYR A 158 -1.26 8.14 9.92
CA TYR A 158 -2.09 7.12 9.28
C TYR A 158 -3.07 7.76 8.30
N GLY A 159 -3.55 6.98 7.33
CA GLY A 159 -4.41 7.52 6.28
C GLY A 159 -3.66 8.45 5.32
N TYR A 160 -4.41 9.30 4.63
CA TYR A 160 -3.90 10.16 3.57
C TYR A 160 -4.40 11.59 3.72
N SER A 161 -3.52 12.56 3.44
CA SER A 161 -3.78 13.99 3.60
C SER A 161 -3.97 14.77 2.30
N GLU A 162 -3.75 14.16 1.14
CA GLU A 162 -3.77 14.85 -0.16
C GLU A 162 -5.14 15.39 -0.55
N LEU A 163 -6.21 14.79 -0.01
CA LEU A 163 -7.58 15.28 -0.19
C LEU A 163 -8.17 15.74 1.13
N PRO A 164 -8.98 16.82 1.14
CA PRO A 164 -9.62 17.30 2.35
C PRO A 164 -10.65 16.30 2.87
N GLU A 165 -10.71 16.16 4.19
CA GLU A 165 -11.76 15.39 4.85
C GLU A 165 -13.04 16.22 4.94
N ILE A 166 -14.10 15.79 4.26
CA ILE A 166 -15.41 16.48 4.25
C ILE A 166 -16.16 16.36 5.58
N THR A 167 -15.76 15.44 6.45
CA THR A 167 -16.41 15.17 7.75
C THR A 167 -15.60 15.65 8.94
N LYS A 168 -14.55 16.46 8.71
CA LYS A 168 -13.56 16.87 9.72
C LYS A 168 -14.19 17.45 11.00
N ASP A 169 -15.21 18.29 10.86
CA ASP A 169 -15.84 19.01 11.97
C ASP A 169 -17.09 18.30 12.50
N VAL A 170 -17.36 17.07 12.06
CA VAL A 170 -18.50 16.26 12.49
C VAL A 170 -18.04 15.18 13.44
N ILE A 171 -18.53 15.20 14.68
CA ILE A 171 -18.15 14.24 15.73
C ILE A 171 -18.60 12.81 15.34
N LEU A 172 -19.79 12.69 14.78
CA LEU A 172 -20.34 11.41 14.33
C LEU A 172 -20.99 11.59 12.96
N PRO A 173 -20.22 11.53 11.87
CA PRO A 173 -20.75 11.73 10.53
C PRO A 173 -21.65 10.57 10.11
N ASP A 174 -22.71 10.89 9.35
CA ASP A 174 -23.59 9.92 8.70
C ASP A 174 -23.08 9.56 7.28
N THR A 175 -21.79 9.37 7.15
CA THR A 175 -21.15 8.97 5.90
C THR A 175 -20.58 7.58 6.02
N THR A 176 -20.38 6.93 4.89
CA THR A 176 -19.84 5.56 4.85
C THR A 176 -18.41 5.52 5.38
N ALA A 177 -18.17 4.61 6.32
CA ALA A 177 -16.87 4.37 6.92
C ALA A 177 -16.11 3.22 6.25
N VAL A 178 -16.84 2.20 5.78
CA VAL A 178 -16.27 0.99 5.18
C VAL A 178 -17.00 0.65 3.90
N TRP A 179 -16.23 0.41 2.85
CA TRP A 179 -16.70 -0.06 1.54
C TRP A 179 -16.14 -1.43 1.22
N LYS A 180 -16.90 -2.20 0.47
CA LYS A 180 -16.46 -3.42 -0.21
C LYS A 180 -16.22 -3.10 -1.68
N LEU A 181 -15.10 -3.55 -2.21
CA LEU A 181 -14.76 -3.50 -3.62
C LEU A 181 -14.73 -4.92 -4.19
N ASP A 182 -15.52 -5.15 -5.25
CA ASP A 182 -15.34 -6.33 -6.10
C ASP A 182 -14.21 -6.05 -7.08
N ILE A 183 -13.10 -6.78 -6.97
CA ILE A 183 -11.90 -6.52 -7.76
C ILE A 183 -12.08 -6.90 -9.23
N GLU A 184 -12.90 -7.90 -9.52
CA GLU A 184 -13.12 -8.35 -10.91
C GLU A 184 -14.02 -7.39 -11.68
N THR A 185 -15.02 -6.81 -11.03
CA THR A 185 -16.01 -5.93 -11.67
C THR A 185 -15.77 -4.44 -11.44
N GLY A 186 -15.02 -4.09 -10.39
CA GLY A 186 -14.86 -2.70 -9.93
C GLY A 186 -16.07 -2.17 -9.16
N GLU A 187 -17.08 -2.99 -8.87
CA GLU A 187 -18.27 -2.60 -8.13
C GLU A 187 -17.93 -2.27 -6.68
N VAL A 188 -18.45 -1.13 -6.20
CA VAL A 188 -18.27 -0.65 -4.84
C VAL A 188 -19.59 -0.71 -4.10
N THR A 189 -19.59 -1.34 -2.93
CA THR A 189 -20.75 -1.46 -2.04
C THR A 189 -20.44 -0.85 -0.68
N GLU A 190 -21.32 0.00 -0.18
CA GLU A 190 -21.24 0.52 1.18
C GLU A 190 -21.56 -0.59 2.18
N LEU A 191 -20.69 -0.80 3.17
CA LEU A 191 -20.91 -1.82 4.22
C LEU A 191 -21.34 -1.19 5.54
N LEU A 192 -20.64 -0.16 6.01
CA LEU A 192 -20.86 0.44 7.32
C LEU A 192 -20.76 1.96 7.22
N LYS A 193 -21.67 2.65 7.93
CA LYS A 193 -21.60 4.08 8.18
C LYS A 193 -21.01 4.36 9.55
N TYR A 194 -20.51 5.56 9.78
CA TYR A 194 -20.02 5.96 11.10
C TYR A 194 -21.10 5.86 12.17
N THR A 195 -22.36 6.17 11.82
CA THR A 195 -23.51 6.07 12.74
C THR A 195 -23.81 4.63 13.18
N ASP A 196 -23.43 3.62 12.43
CA ASP A 196 -23.59 2.22 12.80
C ASP A 196 -22.74 1.85 14.02
N PHE A 197 -21.56 2.45 14.16
CA PHE A 197 -20.68 2.22 15.30
C PHE A 197 -21.22 2.83 16.61
N ALA A 198 -21.98 3.93 16.55
CA ALA A 198 -22.55 4.57 17.72
C ALA A 198 -23.61 3.71 18.41
N ASN A 199 -24.25 2.82 17.67
CA ASN A 199 -25.27 1.90 18.17
C ASN A 199 -24.70 0.62 18.73
N PHE A 200 -23.38 0.44 18.67
CA PHE A 200 -22.69 -0.74 19.19
C PHE A 200 -22.47 -0.57 20.70
N GLN A 201 -23.35 -1.12 21.51
CA GLN A 201 -23.12 -1.19 22.96
C GLN A 201 -22.22 -2.40 23.26
N PRO A 202 -21.06 -2.20 23.89
CA PRO A 202 -20.29 -3.35 24.36
C PRO A 202 -21.08 -4.11 25.41
N ARG A 203 -21.23 -5.41 25.23
CA ARG A 203 -21.81 -6.33 26.21
C ARG A 203 -20.83 -6.58 27.34
#